data_4b4d2056dae8db54517f650a49bf0b38
#
_entry.id   4b4d2056dae8db54517f650a49bf0b38
#
_cell.length_a   1.000
_cell.length_b   1.000
_cell.length_c   1.000
_cell.angle_alpha   90.00
_cell.angle_beta   90.00
_cell.angle_gamma   90.00
#
_symmetry.space_group_name_H-M   'P 1'
#
loop_
_entity.id
_entity.type
_entity.pdbx_description
1 polymer ?
#
loop_
_entity_poly.entity_id
_entity_poly.type
_entity_poly.pdbx_seq_one_letter_code
_entity_poly.pdbx_strand_id
1 'polypeptide(L)'
;MGSWEEQVRQFLLEEEEKDDELFFVIVPTIISYLQEEKIPVHTSSLPIAKKVKEILEGHPSWCKVEFQMEPEIFKAIVNFLRRENFLCDTPCVAVEEQLGMFMSILSHNASNQRLQKDFQHSGKTIHRKITKVFKIIPTLTHQFVRLPSLFQTHIRIAINPRFMPFFQP
;
A
#
# COMPACT_ATOMS: atom_id res chain seq x y z
N MET A 1 -68.15 -28.01 10.28
CA MET A 1 -67.83 -26.94 9.33
C MET A 1 -67.26 -25.82 10.17
N GLY A 2 -65.95 -25.73 10.28
CA GLY A 2 -65.29 -24.58 10.92
C GLY A 2 -65.59 -23.35 10.10
N SER A 3 -65.98 -22.27 10.79
CA SER A 3 -66.22 -20.97 10.18
C SER A 3 -64.96 -20.52 9.43
N TRP A 4 -65.11 -19.92 8.26
CA TRP A 4 -63.99 -19.35 7.51
C TRP A 4 -63.17 -18.39 8.38
N GLU A 5 -63.78 -17.78 9.37
CA GLU A 5 -63.17 -16.89 10.35
C GLU A 5 -62.13 -17.65 11.22
N GLU A 6 -62.36 -18.89 11.55
CA GLU A 6 -61.44 -19.74 12.28
C GLU A 6 -60.22 -20.08 11.41
N GLN A 7 -60.43 -20.34 10.12
CA GLN A 7 -59.35 -20.61 9.18
C GLN A 7 -58.47 -19.40 8.94
N VAL A 8 -59.08 -18.20 8.83
CA VAL A 8 -58.33 -16.94 8.70
C VAL A 8 -57.53 -16.61 9.98
N ARG A 9 -58.14 -16.84 11.15
CA ARG A 9 -57.47 -16.67 12.43
C ARG A 9 -56.25 -17.58 12.57
N GLN A 10 -56.41 -18.84 12.15
CA GLN A 10 -55.33 -19.82 12.20
C GLN A 10 -54.20 -19.46 11.25
N PHE A 11 -54.55 -18.97 10.03
CA PHE A 11 -53.58 -18.48 9.07
C PHE A 11 -52.77 -17.26 9.58
N LEU A 12 -53.47 -16.31 10.22
CA LEU A 12 -52.82 -15.14 10.82
C LEU A 12 -51.90 -15.51 12.00
N LEU A 13 -52.29 -16.47 12.80
CA LEU A 13 -51.44 -16.97 13.89
C LEU A 13 -50.19 -17.70 13.36
N GLU A 14 -50.35 -18.45 12.26
CA GLU A 14 -49.18 -19.10 11.60
C GLU A 14 -48.25 -18.10 10.92
N GLU A 15 -48.74 -16.95 10.46
CA GLU A 15 -47.90 -15.84 9.96
C GLU A 15 -47.18 -15.11 11.11
N GLU A 16 -47.84 -14.84 12.24
CA GLU A 16 -47.21 -14.24 13.40
C GLU A 16 -46.11 -15.14 13.98
N GLU A 17 -46.31 -16.48 14.06
CA GLU A 17 -45.27 -17.41 14.50
C GLU A 17 -44.03 -17.42 13.58
N LYS A 18 -44.23 -17.28 12.27
CA LYS A 18 -43.11 -17.19 11.30
C LYS A 18 -42.35 -15.88 11.41
N ASP A 19 -43.04 -14.78 11.66
CA ASP A 19 -42.42 -13.47 11.88
C ASP A 19 -41.63 -13.45 13.19
N ASP A 20 -42.13 -14.11 14.24
CA ASP A 20 -41.44 -14.28 15.52
C ASP A 20 -40.19 -15.15 15.37
N GLU A 21 -40.23 -16.25 14.59
CA GLU A 21 -39.06 -17.08 14.32
C GLU A 21 -38.00 -16.29 13.52
N LEU A 22 -38.43 -15.49 12.54
CA LEU A 22 -37.54 -14.59 11.82
C LEU A 22 -36.85 -13.61 12.76
N PHE A 23 -37.60 -12.99 13.67
CA PHE A 23 -37.08 -11.94 14.55
C PHE A 23 -36.24 -12.51 15.70
N PHE A 24 -36.69 -13.57 16.35
CA PHE A 24 -36.04 -14.11 17.55
C PHE A 24 -34.92 -15.11 17.28
N VAL A 25 -34.89 -15.74 16.10
CA VAL A 25 -33.88 -16.74 15.74
C VAL A 25 -32.97 -16.27 14.62
N ILE A 26 -33.52 -15.82 13.52
CA ILE A 26 -32.75 -15.46 12.31
C ILE A 26 -31.98 -14.16 12.51
N VAL A 27 -32.63 -13.12 13.04
CA VAL A 27 -31.98 -11.81 13.26
C VAL A 27 -30.81 -11.90 14.25
N PRO A 28 -30.92 -12.54 15.44
CA PRO A 28 -29.78 -12.72 16.35
C PRO A 28 -28.67 -13.56 15.73
N THR A 29 -29.03 -14.58 14.95
CA THR A 29 -28.03 -15.43 14.25
C THR A 29 -27.27 -14.63 13.21
N ILE A 30 -27.94 -13.80 12.42
CA ILE A 30 -27.30 -12.90 11.47
C ILE A 30 -26.44 -11.87 12.21
N ILE A 31 -26.94 -11.27 13.31
CA ILE A 31 -26.19 -10.33 14.11
C ILE A 31 -24.93 -10.97 14.69
N SER A 32 -25.02 -12.21 15.22
CA SER A 32 -23.85 -12.93 15.72
C SER A 32 -22.84 -13.25 14.62
N TYR A 33 -23.31 -13.56 13.42
CA TYR A 33 -22.45 -13.80 12.24
C TYR A 33 -21.78 -12.51 11.76
N LEU A 34 -22.48 -11.36 11.84
CA LEU A 34 -21.92 -10.04 11.53
C LEU A 34 -21.03 -9.49 12.64
N GLN A 35 -21.17 -10.01 13.86
CA GLN A 35 -20.32 -9.70 15.01
C GLN A 35 -19.12 -10.64 15.15
N GLU A 36 -18.79 -11.44 14.13
CA GLU A 36 -17.49 -12.11 14.11
C GLU A 36 -16.41 -11.10 14.47
N GLU A 37 -15.72 -11.36 15.57
CA GLU A 37 -14.60 -10.53 16.02
C GLU A 37 -13.65 -10.36 14.85
N LYS A 38 -13.61 -9.16 14.29
CA LYS A 38 -12.66 -8.83 13.22
C LYS A 38 -11.28 -8.98 13.82
N ILE A 39 -10.64 -10.11 13.54
CA ILE A 39 -9.25 -10.33 13.94
C ILE A 39 -8.45 -9.13 13.41
N PRO A 40 -7.79 -8.35 14.28
CA PRO A 40 -7.04 -7.19 13.84
C PRO A 40 -6.00 -7.63 12.82
N VAL A 41 -6.03 -7.09 11.61
CA VAL A 41 -5.06 -7.41 10.55
C VAL A 41 -3.64 -6.98 10.96
N HIS A 42 -3.53 -6.04 11.88
CA HIS A 42 -2.28 -5.48 12.40
C HIS A 42 -1.96 -6.09 13.76
N THR A 43 -1.42 -7.31 13.78
CA THR A 43 -1.09 -8.08 14.98
C THR A 43 0.40 -8.08 15.34
N SER A 44 1.24 -7.42 14.54
CA SER A 44 2.68 -7.35 14.82
C SER A 44 2.97 -6.48 16.04
N SER A 45 3.69 -7.02 17.01
CA SER A 45 4.16 -6.30 18.20
C SER A 45 5.33 -5.35 17.92
N LEU A 46 5.87 -5.35 16.71
CA LEU A 46 6.97 -4.48 16.32
C LEU A 46 6.44 -3.07 16.02
N PRO A 47 7.00 -2.02 16.63
CA PRO A 47 6.68 -0.64 16.27
C PRO A 47 6.92 -0.41 14.78
N ILE A 48 5.96 0.18 14.12
CA ILE A 48 5.86 0.40 12.68
C ILE A 48 7.11 1.06 12.08
N ALA A 49 7.66 2.08 12.75
CA ALA A 49 8.90 2.77 12.37
C ALA A 49 10.17 1.88 12.44
N LYS A 50 10.06 0.70 13.05
CA LYS A 50 11.23 -0.13 13.35
C LYS A 50 11.76 -0.87 12.11
N LYS A 51 10.88 -1.28 11.19
CA LYS A 51 11.31 -2.06 10.01
C LYS A 51 12.26 -1.29 9.10
N VAL A 52 11.90 -0.06 8.71
CA VAL A 52 12.78 0.75 7.83
C VAL A 52 14.06 1.10 8.56
N LYS A 53 13.97 1.45 9.84
CA LYS A 53 15.14 1.72 10.68
C LYS A 53 16.05 0.51 10.79
N GLU A 54 15.51 -0.66 11.02
CA GLU A 54 16.25 -1.92 11.08
C GLU A 54 16.96 -2.24 9.75
N ILE A 55 16.31 -2.00 8.61
CA ILE A 55 16.92 -2.16 7.28
C ILE A 55 18.07 -1.16 7.07
N LEU A 56 17.92 0.09 7.54
CA LEU A 56 18.91 1.15 7.34
C LEU A 56 20.07 1.10 8.32
N GLU A 57 19.87 0.56 9.53
CA GLU A 57 20.88 0.45 10.59
C GLU A 57 21.51 -0.96 10.66
N GLY A 58 20.88 -1.93 10.01
CA GLY A 58 21.35 -3.30 9.95
C GLY A 58 22.49 -3.50 8.93
N HIS A 59 22.61 -4.73 8.45
CA HIS A 59 23.67 -5.04 7.48
C HIS A 59 23.38 -4.32 6.14
N PRO A 60 24.38 -3.65 5.51
CA PRO A 60 24.18 -2.87 4.28
C PRO A 60 23.51 -3.64 3.13
N SER A 61 23.70 -4.97 3.07
CA SER A 61 23.06 -5.81 2.07
C SER A 61 21.52 -5.81 2.18
N TRP A 62 20.95 -5.57 3.37
CA TRP A 62 19.50 -5.56 3.55
C TRP A 62 18.84 -4.39 2.80
N CYS A 63 19.46 -3.21 2.85
CA CYS A 63 19.01 -2.06 2.11
C CYS A 63 19.11 -2.28 0.59
N LYS A 64 20.20 -2.92 0.13
CA LYS A 64 20.37 -3.31 -1.28
C LYS A 64 19.30 -4.29 -1.74
N VAL A 65 18.98 -5.29 -0.93
CA VAL A 65 17.97 -6.29 -1.26
C VAL A 65 16.58 -5.67 -1.24
N GLU A 66 16.24 -4.89 -0.21
CA GLU A 66 14.88 -4.39 -0.02
C GLU A 66 14.58 -3.14 -0.89
N PHE A 67 15.55 -2.22 -1.03
CA PHE A 67 15.36 -0.95 -1.74
C PHE A 67 16.25 -0.80 -2.98
N GLN A 68 17.07 -1.80 -3.31
CA GLN A 68 18.00 -1.82 -4.45
C GLN A 68 18.98 -0.62 -4.46
N MET A 69 19.33 -0.12 -3.29
CA MET A 69 20.28 0.98 -3.12
C MET A 69 21.11 0.86 -1.83
N GLU A 70 22.20 1.62 -1.77
CA GLU A 70 23.00 1.75 -0.56
C GLU A 70 22.26 2.55 0.52
N PRO A 71 22.45 2.23 1.83
CA PRO A 71 21.83 2.97 2.92
C PRO A 71 22.14 4.47 2.91
N GLU A 72 23.36 4.86 2.51
CA GLU A 72 23.81 6.24 2.42
C GLU A 72 23.01 7.02 1.35
N ILE A 73 22.76 6.38 0.20
CA ILE A 73 21.97 6.98 -0.88
C ILE A 73 20.52 7.15 -0.42
N PHE A 74 19.94 6.14 0.23
CA PHE A 74 18.59 6.24 0.78
C PHE A 74 18.45 7.41 1.77
N LYS A 75 19.38 7.51 2.73
CA LYS A 75 19.44 8.60 3.71
C LYS A 75 19.62 9.96 3.04
N ALA A 76 20.46 10.06 2.02
CA ALA A 76 20.66 11.30 1.25
C ALA A 76 19.37 11.75 0.56
N ILE A 77 18.62 10.82 -0.05
CA ILE A 77 17.31 11.10 -0.66
C ILE A 77 16.31 11.59 0.39
N VAL A 78 16.20 10.90 1.53
CA VAL A 78 15.32 11.32 2.65
C VAL A 78 15.64 12.74 3.10
N ASN A 79 16.91 13.03 3.34
CA ASN A 79 17.36 14.37 3.79
C ASN A 79 17.05 15.44 2.74
N PHE A 80 17.24 15.12 1.47
CA PHE A 80 16.88 16.02 0.37
C PHE A 80 15.36 16.30 0.36
N LEU A 81 14.53 15.27 0.43
CA LEU A 81 13.07 15.39 0.42
C LEU A 81 12.54 16.21 1.62
N ARG A 82 13.20 16.10 2.79
CA ARG A 82 12.88 16.92 3.97
C ARG A 82 13.30 18.36 3.78
N ARG A 83 14.54 18.60 3.33
CA ARG A 83 15.10 19.94 3.15
C ARG A 83 14.30 20.76 2.16
N GLU A 84 13.89 20.17 1.05
CA GLU A 84 13.09 20.84 0.01
C GLU A 84 11.59 20.88 0.36
N ASN A 85 11.18 20.40 1.54
CA ASN A 85 9.78 20.33 1.97
C ASN A 85 8.86 19.53 1.03
N PHE A 86 9.41 18.63 0.24
CA PHE A 86 8.60 17.73 -0.61
C PHE A 86 7.83 16.71 0.21
N LEU A 87 8.48 16.16 1.24
CA LEU A 87 7.87 15.27 2.21
C LEU A 87 8.13 15.77 3.63
N CYS A 88 7.14 15.58 4.50
CA CYS A 88 7.24 15.87 5.92
C CYS A 88 6.85 14.66 6.76
N ASP A 89 7.47 14.57 7.92
CA ASP A 89 7.08 13.60 8.93
C ASP A 89 5.65 13.90 9.39
N THR A 90 4.89 12.85 9.61
CA THR A 90 3.56 12.93 10.18
C THR A 90 3.55 12.09 11.47
N PRO A 91 2.63 12.33 12.43
CA PRO A 91 2.60 11.59 13.68
C PRO A 91 2.59 10.07 13.53
N CYS A 92 2.08 9.57 12.40
CA CYS A 92 1.93 8.14 12.16
C CYS A 92 2.89 7.58 11.11
N VAL A 93 3.54 8.41 10.27
CA VAL A 93 4.37 7.93 9.15
C VAL A 93 5.53 8.89 8.92
N ALA A 94 6.74 8.42 9.13
CA ALA A 94 7.98 9.18 8.88
C ALA A 94 8.28 9.28 7.37
N VAL A 95 9.15 10.19 6.97
CA VAL A 95 9.58 10.33 5.56
C VAL A 95 10.30 9.09 5.07
N GLU A 96 11.11 8.46 5.92
CA GLU A 96 11.78 7.18 5.63
C GLU A 96 10.78 6.08 5.27
N GLU A 97 9.68 5.99 6.01
CA GLU A 97 8.63 5.01 5.71
C GLU A 97 7.90 5.31 4.41
N GLN A 98 7.59 6.60 4.16
CA GLN A 98 6.93 7.01 2.92
C GLN A 98 7.79 6.63 1.71
N LEU A 99 9.09 6.91 1.77
CA LEU A 99 10.04 6.50 0.73
C LEU A 99 10.20 4.99 0.68
N GLY A 100 10.31 4.31 1.82
CA GLY A 100 10.44 2.85 1.91
C GLY A 100 9.27 2.11 1.27
N MET A 101 8.02 2.54 1.53
CA MET A 101 6.83 1.98 0.87
C MET A 101 6.90 2.13 -0.66
N PHE A 102 7.32 3.30 -1.12
CA PHE A 102 7.46 3.58 -2.55
C PHE A 102 8.56 2.71 -3.17
N MET A 103 9.72 2.62 -2.53
CA MET A 103 10.83 1.78 -3.01
C MET A 103 10.47 0.30 -3.04
N SER A 104 9.71 -0.21 -2.07
CA SER A 104 9.24 -1.60 -2.08
C SER A 104 8.34 -1.92 -3.28
N ILE A 105 7.56 -0.95 -3.75
CA ILE A 105 6.79 -1.12 -5.00
C ILE A 105 7.73 -1.17 -6.20
N LEU A 106 8.68 -0.25 -6.31
CA LEU A 106 9.59 -0.21 -7.44
C LEU A 106 10.50 -1.43 -7.51
N SER A 107 11.04 -1.87 -6.36
CA SER A 107 12.01 -2.96 -6.28
C SER A 107 11.37 -4.33 -6.42
N HIS A 108 10.20 -4.54 -5.81
CA HIS A 108 9.58 -5.85 -5.67
C HIS A 108 8.18 -5.96 -6.26
N ASN A 109 7.68 -4.90 -6.89
CA ASN A 109 6.28 -4.84 -7.35
C ASN A 109 5.31 -5.21 -6.20
N ALA A 110 5.60 -4.67 -4.99
CA ALA A 110 4.86 -5.04 -3.79
C ALA A 110 3.39 -4.62 -3.91
N SER A 111 2.48 -5.57 -3.67
CA SER A 111 1.05 -5.30 -3.64
C SER A 111 0.68 -4.43 -2.43
N ASN A 112 -0.46 -3.72 -2.52
CA ASN A 112 -0.96 -2.93 -1.40
C ASN A 112 -1.19 -3.79 -0.14
N GLN A 113 -1.64 -5.04 -0.29
CA GLN A 113 -1.82 -5.97 0.83
C GLN A 113 -0.49 -6.33 1.50
N ARG A 114 0.56 -6.56 0.71
CA ARG A 114 1.91 -6.80 1.25
C ARG A 114 2.42 -5.60 2.02
N LEU A 115 2.26 -4.39 1.48
CA LEU A 115 2.65 -3.16 2.18
C LEU A 115 1.87 -2.96 3.48
N GLN A 116 0.56 -3.27 3.51
CA GLN A 116 -0.22 -3.22 4.75
C GLN A 116 0.34 -4.15 5.82
N LYS A 117 0.73 -5.37 5.43
CA LYS A 117 1.36 -6.33 6.34
C LYS A 117 2.74 -5.86 6.80
N ASP A 118 3.57 -5.38 5.87
CA ASP A 118 4.96 -5.02 6.13
C ASP A 118 5.10 -3.72 6.93
N PHE A 119 4.29 -2.72 6.62
CA PHE A 119 4.31 -1.40 7.24
C PHE A 119 3.20 -1.16 8.27
N GLN A 120 2.33 -2.14 8.51
CA GLN A 120 1.25 -2.09 9.52
C GLN A 120 0.35 -0.84 9.42
N HIS A 121 0.17 -0.31 8.22
CA HIS A 121 -0.71 0.81 7.93
C HIS A 121 -1.94 0.37 7.13
N SER A 122 -3.05 1.12 7.28
CA SER A 122 -4.24 0.90 6.46
C SER A 122 -3.95 1.14 4.97
N GLY A 123 -4.62 0.39 4.08
CA GLY A 123 -4.46 0.55 2.64
C GLY A 123 -4.71 1.98 2.15
N LYS A 124 -5.63 2.72 2.79
CA LYS A 124 -5.90 4.13 2.50
C LYS A 124 -4.71 5.03 2.85
N THR A 125 -4.06 4.78 3.99
CA THR A 125 -2.87 5.53 4.40
C THR A 125 -1.72 5.28 3.44
N ILE A 126 -1.44 4.01 3.11
CA ILE A 126 -0.40 3.61 2.16
C ILE A 126 -0.62 4.26 0.81
N HIS A 127 -1.81 4.12 0.23
CA HIS A 127 -2.15 4.72 -1.07
C HIS A 127 -1.91 6.23 -1.07
N ARG A 128 -2.38 6.94 -0.04
CA ARG A 128 -2.20 8.38 0.09
C ARG A 128 -0.72 8.79 0.15
N LYS A 129 0.12 8.03 0.88
CA LYS A 129 1.55 8.33 1.03
C LYS A 129 2.31 8.04 -0.26
N ILE A 130 2.06 6.91 -0.90
CA ILE A 130 2.66 6.56 -2.19
C ILE A 130 2.28 7.57 -3.26
N THR A 131 1.00 7.95 -3.37
CA THR A 131 0.54 8.96 -4.32
C THR A 131 1.25 10.31 -4.12
N LYS A 132 1.55 10.68 -2.85
CA LYS A 132 2.30 11.89 -2.55
C LYS A 132 3.72 11.80 -3.11
N VAL A 133 4.41 10.67 -2.94
CA VAL A 133 5.76 10.45 -3.50
C VAL A 133 5.72 10.47 -5.03
N PHE A 134 4.75 9.82 -5.67
CA PHE A 134 4.61 9.85 -7.12
C PHE A 134 4.48 11.26 -7.70
N LYS A 135 3.75 12.15 -7.03
CA LYS A 135 3.57 13.54 -7.47
C LYS A 135 4.86 14.37 -7.45
N ILE A 136 5.85 13.94 -6.68
CA ILE A 136 7.15 14.63 -6.55
C ILE A 136 8.12 14.20 -7.67
N ILE A 137 7.96 12.99 -8.23
CA ILE A 137 8.88 12.43 -9.23
C ILE A 137 9.14 13.36 -10.43
N PRO A 138 8.15 13.99 -11.07
CA PRO A 138 8.40 14.90 -12.19
C PRO A 138 9.35 16.02 -11.81
N THR A 139 9.20 16.60 -10.61
CA THR A 139 10.08 17.66 -10.11
C THR A 139 11.51 17.15 -9.91
N LEU A 140 11.66 15.95 -9.34
CA LEU A 140 12.97 15.30 -9.17
C LEU A 140 13.60 14.99 -10.53
N THR A 141 12.82 14.54 -11.49
CA THR A 141 13.31 14.24 -12.83
C THR A 141 13.94 15.47 -13.48
N HIS A 142 13.32 16.61 -13.38
CA HIS A 142 13.87 17.87 -13.92
C HIS A 142 15.21 18.26 -13.29
N GLN A 143 15.41 17.95 -12.01
CA GLN A 143 16.65 18.32 -11.30
C GLN A 143 17.80 17.32 -11.53
N PHE A 144 17.48 16.03 -11.61
CA PHE A 144 18.50 14.98 -11.55
C PHE A 144 18.70 14.23 -12.88
N VAL A 145 17.68 14.18 -13.73
CA VAL A 145 17.78 13.50 -15.02
C VAL A 145 18.27 14.48 -16.09
N ARG A 146 19.51 14.32 -16.49
CA ARG A 146 20.05 15.01 -17.66
C ARG A 146 19.88 14.10 -18.89
N LEU A 147 19.12 14.57 -19.85
CA LEU A 147 19.03 13.87 -21.13
C LEU A 147 20.41 13.93 -21.81
N PRO A 148 20.88 12.82 -22.39
CA PRO A 148 22.09 12.83 -23.20
C PRO A 148 21.89 13.79 -24.38
N SER A 149 23.00 14.41 -24.84
CA SER A 149 22.96 15.27 -26.03
C SER A 149 22.43 14.47 -27.22
N LEU A 150 21.42 14.99 -27.91
CA LEU A 150 20.87 14.38 -29.11
C LEU A 150 21.91 14.31 -30.26
N PHE A 151 22.98 15.10 -30.15
CA PHE A 151 24.02 15.18 -31.17
C PHE A 151 25.26 14.32 -30.89
N GLN A 152 25.30 13.62 -29.76
CA GLN A 152 26.44 12.75 -29.42
C GLN A 152 25.96 11.35 -29.05
N THR A 153 26.22 10.42 -29.92
CA THR A 153 26.00 9.00 -29.62
C THR A 153 26.99 8.54 -28.54
N HIS A 154 26.44 7.95 -27.45
CA HIS A 154 27.28 7.43 -26.36
C HIS A 154 28.33 6.44 -26.90
N ILE A 155 29.58 6.55 -26.43
CA ILE A 155 30.71 5.78 -26.91
C ILE A 155 30.44 4.26 -26.98
N ARG A 156 29.73 3.68 -26.01
CA ARG A 156 29.38 2.25 -25.99
C ARG A 156 28.44 1.87 -27.14
N ILE A 157 27.62 2.78 -27.63
CA ILE A 157 26.74 2.58 -28.79
C ILE A 157 27.55 2.76 -30.08
N ALA A 158 28.37 3.82 -30.11
CA ALA A 158 29.22 4.14 -31.26
C ALA A 158 30.23 3.05 -31.60
N ILE A 159 30.75 2.34 -30.64
CA ILE A 159 31.72 1.24 -30.83
C ILE A 159 31.03 -0.07 -31.22
N ASN A 160 29.74 -0.22 -30.97
CA ASN A 160 29.03 -1.49 -31.21
C ASN A 160 28.46 -1.55 -32.63
N PRO A 161 28.99 -2.43 -33.52
CA PRO A 161 28.55 -2.53 -34.90
C PRO A 161 27.07 -2.88 -35.09
N ARG A 162 26.43 -3.45 -34.03
CA ARG A 162 25.00 -3.81 -34.06
C ARG A 162 24.08 -2.60 -33.93
N PHE A 163 24.57 -1.50 -33.32
CA PHE A 163 23.76 -0.31 -33.06
C PHE A 163 24.08 0.86 -34.02
N MET A 164 25.30 0.92 -34.57
CA MET A 164 25.74 2.06 -35.39
C MET A 164 24.91 2.36 -36.64
N PRO A 165 24.31 1.41 -37.36
CA PRO A 165 23.46 1.77 -38.51
C PRO A 165 22.20 2.55 -38.10
N PHE A 166 21.76 2.38 -36.85
CA PHE A 166 20.48 2.90 -36.37
C PHE A 166 20.60 4.18 -35.52
N PHE A 167 21.77 4.47 -34.96
CA PHE A 167 22.03 5.59 -34.06
C PHE A 167 23.06 6.59 -34.58
N GLN A 168 23.06 6.81 -35.91
CA GLN A 168 23.83 7.90 -36.49
C GLN A 168 23.17 9.26 -36.12
N PRO A 169 23.94 10.29 -35.72
CA PRO A 169 23.42 11.62 -35.44
C PRO A 169 22.85 12.30 -36.68
#